data_0f67bc24e451108c01c5cfb744477221
#
_entry.id   0f67bc24e451108c01c5cfb744477221
#
_cell.length_a   1.000
_cell.length_b   1.000
_cell.length_c   1.000
_cell.angle_alpha   90.00
_cell.angle_beta   90.00
_cell.angle_gamma   90.00
#
_symmetry.space_group_name_H-M   'P 1'
#
loop_
_entity.id
_entity.type
_entity.pdbx_description
1 polymer ?
#
loop_
_entity_poly.entity_id
_entity_poly.type
_entity_poly.pdbx_seq_one_letter_code
_entity_poly.pdbx_strand_id
1 'polypeptide(L)'
;MSPSTIRNKLNLLHRIFFVTKWVFNKPKKTKILIYDNDCIKELNFLLENKSFEIFHTRHEQINIYVLLSSIFKNGLRNIKENYKLNYFNFVKPKVVITLIDENPGFFKLKNIYDQAKYVSVQFHFKDNIFYDYINKFKKKNK
;
A
#
# COMPACT_ATOMS: atom_id res chain seq x y z
N MET A 1 33.03 -1.23 0.04
CA MET A 1 31.64 -1.37 0.56
C MET A 1 31.72 -1.34 2.08
N SER A 2 30.96 -0.48 2.75
CA SER A 2 31.09 -0.37 4.22
C SER A 2 30.49 -1.61 4.93
N PRO A 3 31.00 -2.03 6.10
CA PRO A 3 30.46 -3.17 6.84
C PRO A 3 28.98 -3.01 7.18
N SER A 4 28.51 -1.79 7.41
CA SER A 4 27.09 -1.47 7.64
C SER A 4 26.21 -1.80 6.43
N THR A 5 26.71 -1.57 5.22
CA THR A 5 25.96 -1.86 3.96
C THR A 5 25.78 -3.37 3.76
N ILE A 6 26.80 -4.17 4.09
CA ILE A 6 26.75 -5.65 4.00
C ILE A 6 25.76 -6.21 5.02
N ARG A 7 25.83 -5.74 6.27
CA ARG A 7 24.92 -6.14 7.35
C ARG A 7 23.45 -5.83 7.01
N ASN A 8 23.18 -4.66 6.44
CA ASN A 8 21.83 -4.28 6.03
C ASN A 8 21.29 -5.16 4.89
N LYS A 9 22.14 -5.54 3.93
CA LYS A 9 21.77 -6.47 2.85
C LYS A 9 21.49 -7.87 3.36
N LEU A 10 22.30 -8.38 4.29
CA LEU A 10 22.09 -9.69 4.92
C LEU A 10 20.79 -9.72 5.73
N ASN A 11 20.52 -8.67 6.51
CA ASN A 11 19.27 -8.55 7.25
C ASN A 11 18.05 -8.48 6.32
N LEU A 12 18.16 -7.80 5.19
CA LEU A 12 17.08 -7.75 4.18
C LEU A 12 16.84 -9.13 3.57
N LEU A 13 17.88 -9.84 3.18
CA LEU A 13 17.78 -11.21 2.66
C LEU A 13 17.14 -12.14 3.69
N HIS A 14 17.62 -12.11 4.94
CA HIS A 14 17.02 -12.89 6.02
C HIS A 14 15.53 -12.60 6.17
N ARG A 15 15.11 -11.33 6.20
CA ARG A 15 13.69 -10.96 6.27
C ARG A 15 12.90 -11.48 5.09
N ILE A 16 13.41 -11.36 3.86
CA ILE A 16 12.74 -11.84 2.66
C ILE A 16 12.54 -13.36 2.70
N PHE A 17 13.54 -14.13 3.14
CA PHE A 17 13.43 -15.59 3.11
C PHE A 17 12.70 -16.18 4.32
N PHE A 18 12.85 -15.63 5.51
CA PHE A 18 12.38 -16.25 6.75
C PHE A 18 11.18 -15.54 7.41
N VAL A 19 10.97 -14.26 7.13
CA VAL A 19 9.91 -13.46 7.77
C VAL A 19 8.77 -13.17 6.80
N THR A 20 9.07 -13.04 5.51
CA THR A 20 8.07 -12.72 4.49
C THR A 20 7.14 -13.91 4.24
N LYS A 21 5.84 -13.67 4.25
CA LYS A 21 4.85 -14.67 3.82
C LYS A 21 4.84 -14.76 2.28
N TRP A 22 5.14 -15.95 1.78
CA TRP A 22 5.09 -16.21 0.35
C TRP A 22 3.70 -16.68 -0.07
N VAL A 23 3.09 -16.02 -1.05
CA VAL A 23 1.77 -16.35 -1.58
C VAL A 23 1.88 -16.75 -3.02
N PHE A 24 1.35 -17.93 -3.35
CA PHE A 24 1.45 -18.54 -4.68
C PHE A 24 0.18 -18.33 -5.52
N ASN A 25 -0.94 -17.99 -4.89
CA ASN A 25 -2.20 -17.79 -5.58
C ASN A 25 -2.22 -16.45 -6.32
N LYS A 26 -2.84 -16.44 -7.50
CA LYS A 26 -3.09 -15.21 -8.24
C LYS A 26 -3.92 -14.24 -7.40
N PRO A 27 -3.57 -12.94 -7.35
CA PRO A 27 -4.39 -11.94 -6.66
C PRO A 27 -5.82 -11.91 -7.18
N LYS A 28 -6.78 -11.75 -6.27
CA LYS A 28 -8.19 -11.67 -6.64
C LYS A 28 -8.50 -10.32 -7.29
N LYS A 29 -9.38 -10.33 -8.28
CA LYS A 29 -9.90 -9.09 -8.85
C LYS A 29 -10.88 -8.47 -7.86
N THR A 30 -10.60 -7.24 -7.42
CA THR A 30 -11.47 -6.50 -6.50
C THR A 30 -11.55 -5.03 -6.90
N LYS A 31 -12.65 -4.38 -6.52
CA LYS A 31 -12.82 -2.95 -6.79
C LYS A 31 -12.00 -2.08 -5.84
N ILE A 32 -11.65 -2.61 -4.66
CA ILE A 32 -10.97 -1.87 -3.59
C ILE A 32 -9.62 -2.53 -3.33
N LEU A 33 -8.57 -1.73 -3.32
CA LEU A 33 -7.22 -2.11 -2.89
C LEU A 33 -6.79 -1.23 -1.73
N ILE A 34 -6.39 -1.85 -0.63
CA ILE A 34 -5.78 -1.17 0.49
C ILE A 34 -4.27 -1.14 0.27
N TYR A 35 -3.71 0.05 0.30
CA TYR A 35 -2.26 0.24 0.15
C TYR A 35 -1.62 0.34 1.52
N ASP A 36 -1.11 -0.75 1.99
CA ASP A 36 -0.47 -1.03 3.27
C ASP A 36 -1.37 -1.78 4.27
N ASN A 37 -0.76 -2.76 4.93
CA ASN A 37 -1.44 -3.63 5.90
C ASN A 37 -1.80 -2.91 7.21
N ASP A 38 -1.02 -1.91 7.60
CA ASP A 38 -1.24 -1.15 8.83
C ASP A 38 -2.58 -0.41 8.84
N CYS A 39 -3.18 -0.22 7.67
CA CYS A 39 -4.44 0.49 7.50
C CYS A 39 -5.70 -0.37 7.73
N ILE A 40 -5.55 -1.68 7.90
CA ILE A 40 -6.72 -2.59 7.87
C ILE A 40 -7.60 -2.44 9.08
N LYS A 41 -7.02 -2.33 10.27
CA LYS A 41 -7.77 -2.28 11.52
C LYS A 41 -8.74 -1.11 11.53
N GLU A 42 -8.26 0.05 11.10
CA GLU A 42 -9.01 1.30 11.06
C GLU A 42 -10.02 1.34 9.91
N LEU A 43 -9.70 0.70 8.78
CA LEU A 43 -10.59 0.66 7.62
C LEU A 43 -11.64 -0.45 7.69
N ASN A 44 -11.48 -1.43 8.56
CA ASN A 44 -12.34 -2.61 8.59
C ASN A 44 -13.82 -2.24 8.79
N PHE A 45 -14.10 -1.27 9.65
CA PHE A 45 -15.48 -0.79 9.87
C PHE A 45 -16.10 -0.11 8.63
N LEU A 46 -15.27 0.55 7.78
CA LEU A 46 -15.72 1.20 6.54
C LEU A 46 -15.91 0.18 5.40
N LEU A 47 -15.20 -0.93 5.48
CA LEU A 47 -15.17 -1.96 4.44
C LEU A 47 -15.98 -3.19 4.79
N GLU A 48 -16.74 -3.13 5.90
CA GLU A 48 -17.61 -4.19 6.34
C GLU A 48 -18.51 -4.66 5.17
N ASN A 49 -18.50 -5.96 4.89
CA ASN A 49 -19.21 -6.57 3.76
C ASN A 49 -18.69 -6.23 2.35
N LYS A 50 -17.53 -5.59 2.21
CA LYS A 50 -16.91 -5.33 0.89
C LYS A 50 -15.68 -6.21 0.67
N SER A 51 -15.57 -6.77 -0.52
CA SER A 51 -14.36 -7.49 -0.91
C SER A 51 -13.25 -6.50 -1.28
N PHE A 52 -12.08 -6.68 -0.68
CA PHE A 52 -10.88 -5.90 -0.96
C PHE A 52 -9.65 -6.80 -1.02
N GLU A 53 -8.60 -6.30 -1.64
CA GLU A 53 -7.24 -6.86 -1.59
C GLU A 53 -6.31 -5.90 -0.87
N ILE A 54 -5.19 -6.43 -0.37
CA ILE A 54 -4.19 -5.65 0.35
C ILE A 54 -2.89 -5.71 -0.41
N PHE A 55 -2.31 -4.56 -0.68
CA PHE A 55 -0.95 -4.46 -1.19
C PHE A 55 0.03 -4.24 -0.05
N HIS A 56 0.83 -5.26 0.26
CA HIS A 56 1.83 -5.21 1.33
C HIS A 56 3.07 -4.45 0.88
N THR A 57 3.36 -3.31 1.50
CA THR A 57 4.43 -2.40 1.08
C THR A 57 5.79 -2.70 1.72
N ARG A 58 5.79 -3.35 2.89
CA ARG A 58 6.97 -3.57 3.72
C ARG A 58 7.54 -4.98 3.67
N HIS A 59 7.24 -5.72 2.60
CA HIS A 59 7.67 -7.12 2.42
C HIS A 59 7.10 -8.12 3.44
N GLU A 60 5.99 -7.78 4.14
CA GLU A 60 5.28 -8.74 5.00
C GLU A 60 4.75 -9.92 4.18
N GLN A 61 4.34 -9.63 2.95
CA GLN A 61 3.87 -10.63 2.01
C GLN A 61 4.37 -10.34 0.61
N ILE A 62 4.86 -11.38 -0.08
CA ILE A 62 5.23 -11.34 -1.49
C ILE A 62 4.42 -12.38 -2.26
N ASN A 63 3.79 -11.94 -3.33
CA ASN A 63 3.07 -12.82 -4.23
C ASN A 63 4.01 -13.33 -5.33
N ILE A 64 4.34 -14.62 -5.27
CA ILE A 64 5.26 -15.27 -6.21
C ILE A 64 4.74 -15.23 -7.64
N TYR A 65 3.43 -15.41 -7.83
CA TYR A 65 2.84 -15.38 -9.16
C TYR A 65 3.05 -14.02 -9.83
N VAL A 66 2.86 -12.95 -9.08
CA VAL A 66 3.09 -11.58 -9.55
C VAL A 66 4.57 -11.33 -9.79
N LEU A 67 5.43 -11.78 -8.88
CA LEU A 67 6.88 -11.61 -8.99
C LEU A 67 7.43 -12.26 -10.24
N LEU A 68 7.12 -13.54 -10.45
CA LEU A 68 7.55 -14.26 -11.65
C LEU A 68 6.99 -13.61 -12.92
N SER A 69 5.70 -13.25 -12.93
CA SER A 69 5.11 -12.53 -14.06
C SER A 69 5.84 -11.21 -14.37
N SER A 70 6.31 -10.53 -13.34
CA SER A 70 7.07 -9.27 -13.51
C SER A 70 8.45 -9.50 -14.09
N ILE A 71 9.14 -10.55 -13.64
CA ILE A 71 10.46 -10.94 -14.15
C ILE A 71 10.36 -11.39 -15.62
N PHE A 72 9.39 -12.24 -15.95
CA PHE A 72 9.21 -12.75 -17.31
C PHE A 72 8.86 -11.64 -18.32
N LYS A 73 8.07 -10.65 -17.92
CA LYS A 73 7.67 -9.56 -18.81
C LYS A 73 8.73 -8.48 -18.99
N ASN A 74 9.42 -8.11 -17.93
CA ASN A 74 10.23 -6.89 -17.87
C ASN A 74 11.67 -7.13 -17.39
N GLY A 75 12.05 -8.38 -17.14
CA GLY A 75 13.34 -8.73 -16.54
C GLY A 75 13.47 -8.23 -15.09
N LEU A 76 14.71 -8.19 -14.62
CA LEU A 76 15.00 -7.76 -13.23
C LEU A 76 15.11 -6.23 -13.10
N ARG A 77 15.17 -5.50 -14.22
CA ARG A 77 15.24 -4.04 -14.18
C ARG A 77 13.96 -3.45 -13.62
N ASN A 78 14.08 -2.54 -12.65
CA ASN A 78 12.96 -1.87 -12.00
C ASN A 78 11.90 -2.86 -11.43
N ILE A 79 12.38 -3.98 -10.88
CA ILE A 79 11.52 -5.08 -10.42
C ILE A 79 10.44 -4.61 -9.43
N LYS A 80 10.72 -3.61 -8.58
CA LYS A 80 9.76 -3.09 -7.60
C LYS A 80 8.57 -2.40 -8.27
N GLU A 81 8.82 -1.54 -9.25
CA GLU A 81 7.79 -0.83 -10.00
C GLU A 81 7.01 -1.79 -10.88
N ASN A 82 7.69 -2.71 -11.54
CA ASN A 82 7.08 -3.75 -12.36
C ASN A 82 6.20 -4.68 -11.53
N TYR A 83 6.63 -5.05 -10.32
CA TYR A 83 5.83 -5.85 -9.40
C TYR A 83 4.55 -5.09 -8.98
N LYS A 84 4.65 -3.82 -8.62
CA LYS A 84 3.50 -2.97 -8.29
C LYS A 84 2.53 -2.92 -9.46
N LEU A 85 3.01 -2.53 -10.64
CA LEU A 85 2.18 -2.43 -11.85
C LEU A 85 1.47 -3.76 -12.16
N ASN A 86 2.19 -4.87 -12.14
CA ASN A 86 1.59 -6.18 -12.40
C ASN A 86 0.59 -6.60 -11.32
N TYR A 87 0.85 -6.31 -10.04
CA TYR A 87 -0.10 -6.55 -8.96
C TYR A 87 -1.42 -5.80 -9.22
N PHE A 88 -1.34 -4.51 -9.55
CA PHE A 88 -2.50 -3.69 -9.88
C PHE A 88 -3.23 -4.20 -11.12
N ASN A 89 -2.50 -4.62 -12.15
CA ASN A 89 -3.08 -5.21 -13.35
C ASN A 89 -3.82 -6.54 -13.09
N PHE A 90 -3.41 -7.31 -12.07
CA PHE A 90 -4.13 -8.52 -11.67
C PHE A 90 -5.38 -8.19 -10.86
N VAL A 91 -5.27 -7.30 -9.87
CA VAL A 91 -6.38 -6.89 -8.99
C VAL A 91 -7.42 -6.06 -9.74
N LYS A 92 -6.98 -5.16 -10.63
CA LYS A 92 -7.80 -4.18 -11.38
C LYS A 92 -8.67 -3.31 -10.46
N PRO A 93 -8.07 -2.66 -9.45
CA PRO A 93 -8.82 -1.85 -8.50
C PRO A 93 -9.42 -0.62 -9.20
N LYS A 94 -10.60 -0.20 -8.74
CA LYS A 94 -11.20 1.10 -9.10
C LYS A 94 -10.87 2.17 -8.08
N VAL A 95 -10.59 1.76 -6.84
CA VAL A 95 -10.23 2.65 -5.73
C VAL A 95 -9.05 2.05 -4.98
N VAL A 96 -8.05 2.88 -4.71
CA VAL A 96 -6.88 2.54 -3.88
C VAL A 96 -6.91 3.44 -2.65
N ILE A 97 -6.90 2.85 -1.45
CA ILE A 97 -7.05 3.57 -0.19
C ILE A 97 -5.80 3.39 0.65
N THR A 98 -5.34 4.47 1.28
CA THR A 98 -4.31 4.45 2.33
C THR A 98 -4.72 5.34 3.50
N LEU A 99 -4.20 5.03 4.70
CA LEU A 99 -4.27 5.91 5.88
C LEU A 99 -2.95 6.64 6.14
N ILE A 100 -1.93 6.33 5.35
CA ILE A 100 -0.61 6.96 5.48
C ILE A 100 -0.55 8.13 4.50
N ASP A 101 -0.90 9.32 4.98
CA ASP A 101 -0.99 10.56 4.22
C ASP A 101 0.36 11.09 3.72
N GLU A 102 1.45 10.76 4.40
CA GLU A 102 2.81 11.21 4.07
C GLU A 102 3.62 10.21 3.22
N ASN A 103 3.00 9.18 2.64
CA ASN A 103 3.73 8.18 1.87
C ASN A 103 3.98 8.61 0.42
N PRO A 104 5.21 9.04 0.06
CA PRO A 104 5.51 9.46 -1.31
C PRO A 104 5.33 8.35 -2.34
N GLY A 105 5.44 7.09 -1.89
CA GLY A 105 5.21 5.92 -2.73
C GLY A 105 3.75 5.77 -3.15
N PHE A 106 2.81 6.17 -2.29
CA PHE A 106 1.39 6.18 -2.61
C PHE A 106 1.05 7.21 -3.68
N PHE A 107 1.54 8.44 -3.55
CA PHE A 107 1.27 9.51 -4.51
C PHE A 107 1.84 9.23 -5.90
N LYS A 108 2.95 8.49 -5.99
CA LYS A 108 3.55 8.06 -7.25
C LYS A 108 2.78 6.93 -7.95
N LEU A 109 1.85 6.25 -7.26
CA LEU A 109 1.09 5.14 -7.83
C LEU A 109 0.25 5.54 -9.04
N LYS A 110 -0.29 6.76 -9.05
CA LYS A 110 -1.06 7.27 -10.18
C LYS A 110 -0.25 7.29 -11.49
N ASN A 111 1.06 7.50 -11.40
CA ASN A 111 1.95 7.47 -12.56
C ASN A 111 2.25 6.04 -13.03
N ILE A 112 2.02 5.05 -12.17
CA ILE A 112 2.23 3.62 -12.45
C ILE A 112 0.95 2.97 -12.95
N TYR A 113 -0.19 3.35 -12.36
CA TYR A 113 -1.51 2.80 -12.68
C TYR A 113 -2.57 3.91 -12.56
N ASP A 114 -3.05 4.43 -13.67
CA ASP A 114 -3.94 5.60 -13.76
C ASP A 114 -5.44 5.25 -13.76
N GLN A 115 -5.77 3.95 -13.87
CA GLN A 115 -7.16 3.46 -13.99
C GLN A 115 -7.93 3.45 -12.67
N ALA A 116 -7.32 3.85 -11.55
CA ALA A 116 -7.94 3.88 -10.23
C ALA A 116 -8.04 5.29 -9.66
N LYS A 117 -9.02 5.50 -8.78
CA LYS A 117 -9.08 6.66 -7.89
C LYS A 117 -8.21 6.40 -6.65
N TYR A 118 -7.41 7.37 -6.26
CA TYR A 118 -6.51 7.29 -5.10
C TYR A 118 -7.08 8.13 -3.98
N VAL A 119 -7.29 7.52 -2.81
CA VAL A 119 -7.88 8.14 -1.63
C VAL A 119 -6.92 7.96 -0.46
N SER A 120 -6.42 9.06 0.06
CA SER A 120 -5.72 9.09 1.35
C SER A 120 -6.69 9.54 2.41
N VAL A 121 -6.88 8.71 3.44
CA VAL A 121 -7.75 9.02 4.57
C VAL A 121 -6.86 9.39 5.74
N GLN A 122 -6.98 10.62 6.21
CA GLN A 122 -6.22 11.11 7.34
C GLN A 122 -6.98 10.86 8.64
N PHE A 123 -6.38 10.06 9.54
CA PHE A 123 -6.98 9.74 10.85
C PHE A 123 -6.42 10.58 11.99
N HIS A 124 -5.26 11.20 11.80
CA HIS A 124 -4.64 12.02 12.83
C HIS A 124 -4.80 13.50 12.49
N PHE A 125 -5.57 14.17 13.32
CA PHE A 125 -5.55 15.64 13.36
C PHE A 125 -4.27 16.04 14.10
N LYS A 126 -3.26 16.47 13.38
CA LYS A 126 -1.94 16.79 13.93
C LYS A 126 -1.94 18.05 14.82
N ASP A 127 -3.04 18.83 14.90
CA ASP A 127 -3.03 20.11 15.65
C ASP A 127 -4.35 20.44 16.33
N ASN A 128 -4.25 21.10 17.49
CA ASN A 128 -5.33 21.78 18.22
C ASN A 128 -6.12 22.78 17.35
N ILE A 129 -5.59 23.20 16.21
CA ILE A 129 -6.19 24.12 15.24
C ILE A 129 -7.54 23.62 14.73
N PHE A 130 -7.71 22.32 14.55
CA PHE A 130 -8.98 21.75 14.08
C PHE A 130 -10.07 21.78 15.18
N TYR A 131 -9.70 21.51 16.42
CA TYR A 131 -10.64 21.68 17.55
C TYR A 131 -11.07 23.13 17.70
N ASP A 132 -10.17 24.08 17.50
CA ASP A 132 -10.48 25.50 17.49
C ASP A 132 -11.38 25.88 16.30
N TYR A 133 -11.16 25.29 15.14
CA TYR A 133 -12.00 25.49 13.96
C TYR A 133 -13.41 24.95 14.17
N ILE A 134 -13.57 23.73 14.65
CA ILE A 134 -14.90 23.13 14.97
C ILE A 134 -15.61 23.94 16.07
N ASN A 135 -14.90 24.38 17.10
CA ASN A 135 -15.48 25.18 18.17
C ASN A 135 -15.92 26.55 17.68
N LYS A 136 -15.23 27.17 16.74
CA LYS A 136 -15.66 28.41 16.07
C LYS A 136 -16.94 28.20 15.24
N PHE A 137 -17.06 27.06 14.54
CA PHE A 137 -18.29 26.74 13.78
C PHE A 137 -19.49 26.49 14.69
N LYS A 138 -19.32 25.77 15.81
CA LYS A 138 -20.38 25.51 16.79
C LYS A 138 -20.85 26.80 17.47
N LYS A 139 -19.98 27.80 17.66
CA LYS A 139 -20.35 29.11 18.22
C LYS A 139 -21.10 30.04 17.23
N LYS A 140 -20.92 29.82 15.91
CA LYS A 140 -21.61 30.64 14.88
C LYS A 140 -23.04 30.16 14.57
N ASN A 141 -23.38 28.93 14.97
CA ASN A 141 -24.69 28.33 14.70
C ASN A 141 -25.56 28.18 15.97
N LYS A 142 -25.25 28.92 17.02
CA LYS A 142 -26.11 29.26 18.18
C LYS A 142 -26.46 30.72 18.15
#